data_7b2265df64ab61c63e5213faa396dc21
#
_entry.id   7b2265df64ab61c63e5213faa396dc21
#
_cell.length_a   1.000
_cell.length_b   1.000
_cell.length_c   1.000
_cell.angle_alpha   90.00
_cell.angle_beta   90.00
_cell.angle_gamma   90.00
#
_symmetry.space_group_name_H-M   'P 1'
#
loop_
_entity.id
_entity.type
_entity.pdbx_description
1 polymer ?
#
loop_
_entity_poly.entity_id
_entity_poly.type
_entity_poly.pdbx_seq_one_letter_code
_entity_poly.pdbx_strand_id
1 'polypeptide(L)'
;MLLAAAPVRREYFSCIDGLLATMANYFSSPYGLMFIGYMGFEYLSDKPGADTFGEKLLYGVGRYSRDALHKYHHVKTSWCDAENYRSLHNTIVHSLLNQVPVGVYLDSFYCPWNLAYQRFHINHYVLVIGLDMGNEAYICLDPYASAGKYKLPGSCLQKGFREYILFEKDPSENQEPLSLCGILHENYYSNAYIGRFEKNYSAILQFADDLSHNIDIAHET
;
A
#
# COMPACT_ATOMS: atom_id res chain seq x y z
N MET A 1 -2.22 -1.87 -25.43
CA MET A 1 -2.07 -0.55 -24.78
C MET A 1 -1.12 -0.68 -23.61
N LEU A 2 -0.15 0.21 -23.41
CA LEU A 2 0.85 0.14 -22.34
C LEU A 2 1.25 1.55 -21.90
N LEU A 3 1.11 1.85 -20.61
CA LEU A 3 1.50 3.13 -20.03
C LEU A 3 2.99 3.17 -19.68
N ALA A 4 3.60 4.36 -19.72
CA ALA A 4 5.01 4.58 -19.43
C ALA A 4 5.24 4.83 -17.92
N ALA A 5 4.81 3.89 -17.08
CA ALA A 5 5.09 3.93 -15.65
C ALA A 5 6.40 3.20 -15.32
N ALA A 6 7.19 3.78 -14.40
CA ALA A 6 8.43 3.19 -13.91
C ALA A 6 8.29 2.87 -12.40
N PRO A 7 8.60 1.64 -11.97
CA PRO A 7 8.40 1.26 -10.58
C PRO A 7 9.39 1.97 -9.65
N VAL A 8 8.88 2.46 -8.52
CA VAL A 8 9.69 2.96 -7.42
C VAL A 8 9.87 1.84 -6.41
N ARG A 9 11.10 1.38 -6.25
CA ARG A 9 11.45 0.27 -5.36
C ARG A 9 12.44 0.70 -4.29
N ARG A 10 12.17 0.27 -3.04
CA ARG A 10 13.11 0.35 -1.92
C ARG A 10 12.98 -0.95 -1.11
N GLU A 11 14.05 -1.42 -0.51
CA GLU A 11 14.09 -2.68 0.24
C GLU A 11 13.11 -2.72 1.42
N TYR A 12 12.83 -1.57 2.01
CA TYR A 12 11.93 -1.43 3.16
C TYR A 12 10.48 -1.07 2.78
N PHE A 13 10.14 -1.00 1.48
CA PHE A 13 8.76 -0.74 1.07
C PHE A 13 7.93 -2.02 1.11
N SER A 14 6.72 -1.91 1.64
CA SER A 14 5.67 -2.90 1.40
C SER A 14 5.20 -2.87 -0.06
N CYS A 15 4.39 -3.84 -0.47
CA CYS A 15 3.79 -3.84 -1.81
C CYS A 15 2.94 -2.58 -2.04
N ILE A 16 2.21 -2.10 -1.01
CA ILE A 16 1.40 -0.88 -1.08
C ILE A 16 2.29 0.36 -1.17
N ASP A 17 3.35 0.45 -0.38
CA ASP A 17 4.26 1.61 -0.41
C ASP A 17 4.93 1.78 -1.78
N GLY A 18 5.43 0.68 -2.32
CA GLY A 18 6.02 0.68 -3.65
C GLY A 18 5.02 1.11 -4.73
N LEU A 19 3.78 0.66 -4.60
CA LEU A 19 2.70 1.01 -5.51
C LEU A 19 2.33 2.50 -5.40
N LEU A 20 2.13 3.03 -4.19
CA LEU A 20 1.81 4.44 -3.94
C LEU A 20 2.94 5.36 -4.41
N ALA A 21 4.20 5.04 -4.10
CA ALA A 21 5.37 5.79 -4.54
C ALA A 21 5.51 5.77 -6.07
N THR A 22 5.21 4.64 -6.72
CA THR A 22 5.20 4.50 -8.18
C THR A 22 4.15 5.41 -8.80
N MET A 23 2.95 5.48 -8.22
CA MET A 23 1.90 6.36 -8.72
C MET A 23 2.21 7.85 -8.52
N ALA A 24 2.79 8.24 -7.38
CA ALA A 24 3.26 9.60 -7.18
C ALA A 24 4.29 9.99 -8.25
N ASN A 25 5.28 9.13 -8.49
CA ASN A 25 6.29 9.34 -9.53
C ASN A 25 5.66 9.41 -10.94
N TYR A 26 4.65 8.57 -11.22
CA TYR A 26 3.92 8.60 -12.49
C TYR A 26 3.23 9.95 -12.74
N PHE A 27 2.67 10.55 -11.68
CA PHE A 27 2.08 11.90 -11.74
C PHE A 27 3.12 13.04 -11.60
N SER A 28 4.41 12.73 -11.65
CA SER A 28 5.50 13.69 -11.46
C SER A 28 5.44 14.41 -10.11
N SER A 29 4.90 13.75 -9.08
CA SER A 29 4.85 14.23 -7.71
C SER A 29 5.91 13.54 -6.86
N PRO A 30 6.56 14.24 -5.90
CA PRO A 30 7.38 13.60 -4.90
C PRO A 30 6.53 12.66 -4.03
N TYR A 31 7.18 11.77 -3.26
CA TYR A 31 6.46 10.83 -2.37
C TYR A 31 7.08 10.74 -0.98
N GLY A 32 8.16 11.45 -0.70
CA GLY A 32 8.91 11.29 0.55
C GLY A 32 8.08 11.54 1.80
N LEU A 33 7.19 12.53 1.77
CA LEU A 33 6.35 12.88 2.92
C LEU A 33 5.19 11.90 3.17
N MET A 34 4.94 10.94 2.27
CA MET A 34 3.93 9.91 2.54
C MET A 34 4.31 9.04 3.75
N PHE A 35 5.59 9.02 4.13
CA PHE A 35 6.10 8.26 5.28
C PHE A 35 6.13 9.03 6.59
N ILE A 36 5.72 10.30 6.60
CA ILE A 36 5.82 11.13 7.81
C ILE A 36 4.99 10.58 8.98
N GLY A 37 3.97 9.78 8.70
CA GLY A 37 3.15 9.10 9.70
C GLY A 37 3.68 7.74 10.18
N TYR A 38 4.81 7.25 9.63
CA TYR A 38 5.35 5.90 9.92
C TYR A 38 6.10 5.81 11.26
N MET A 39 6.35 6.92 11.93
CA MET A 39 7.00 6.93 13.25
C MET A 39 6.03 6.50 14.37
N GLY A 40 4.95 5.80 14.03
CA GLY A 40 3.98 5.27 14.97
C GLY A 40 4.28 3.81 15.33
N PHE A 41 4.11 3.47 16.62
CA PHE A 41 4.11 2.10 17.11
C PHE A 41 2.75 1.84 17.76
N GLU A 42 2.01 0.89 17.24
CA GLU A 42 0.69 0.51 17.78
C GLU A 42 0.72 -0.97 18.17
N TYR A 43 0.46 -1.25 19.44
CA TYR A 43 0.40 -2.59 20.01
C TYR A 43 -0.86 -2.71 20.86
N LEU A 44 -1.61 -3.80 20.69
CA LEU A 44 -2.79 -4.14 21.45
C LEU A 44 -2.55 -5.48 22.16
N SER A 45 -2.17 -5.45 23.43
CA SER A 45 -1.89 -6.64 24.23
C SER A 45 -3.08 -7.61 24.33
N ASP A 46 -4.28 -7.04 24.37
CA ASP A 46 -5.57 -7.74 24.54
C ASP A 46 -6.38 -7.81 23.22
N LYS A 47 -5.71 -7.76 22.07
CA LYS A 47 -6.37 -7.89 20.76
C LYS A 47 -7.08 -9.23 20.64
N PRO A 48 -8.42 -9.24 20.46
CA PRO A 48 -9.18 -10.48 20.39
C PRO A 48 -8.72 -11.35 19.20
N GLY A 49 -8.45 -12.64 19.48
CA GLY A 49 -8.04 -13.61 18.46
C GLY A 49 -6.60 -13.47 17.99
N ALA A 50 -5.75 -12.71 18.71
CA ALA A 50 -4.33 -12.63 18.46
C ALA A 50 -3.56 -13.49 19.47
N ASP A 51 -2.93 -14.55 18.97
CA ASP A 51 -2.18 -15.50 19.79
C ASP A 51 -0.68 -15.18 19.81
N THR A 52 -0.18 -14.42 18.82
CA THR A 52 1.23 -14.06 18.67
C THR A 52 1.46 -12.55 18.86
N PHE A 53 2.71 -12.16 19.20
CA PHE A 53 3.11 -10.75 19.28
C PHE A 53 2.96 -10.03 17.93
N GLY A 54 3.28 -10.72 16.85
CA GLY A 54 3.14 -10.18 15.49
C GLY A 54 1.69 -9.83 15.17
N GLU A 55 0.72 -10.64 15.61
CA GLU A 55 -0.70 -10.37 15.41
C GLU A 55 -1.21 -9.20 16.25
N LYS A 56 -0.63 -8.97 17.43
CA LYS A 56 -0.95 -7.84 18.33
C LYS A 56 -0.36 -6.52 17.84
N LEU A 57 0.66 -6.54 16.98
CA LEU A 57 1.17 -5.35 16.33
C LEU A 57 0.19 -4.86 15.26
N LEU A 58 -0.14 -3.58 15.32
CA LEU A 58 -0.96 -2.96 14.29
C LEU A 58 -0.04 -2.28 13.28
N TYR A 59 0.11 -2.92 12.13
CA TYR A 59 0.78 -2.31 10.99
C TYR A 59 -0.15 -1.27 10.36
N GLY A 60 -0.12 -0.04 10.88
CA GLY A 60 -0.90 1.09 10.38
C GLY A 60 -0.50 1.57 8.97
N VAL A 61 0.18 0.73 8.22
CA VAL A 61 0.98 1.02 7.04
C VAL A 61 0.20 1.71 5.92
N GLY A 62 -0.96 1.24 5.54
CA GLY A 62 -1.61 1.76 4.34
C GLY A 62 -2.42 3.05 4.52
N ARG A 63 -2.97 3.32 5.69
CA ARG A 63 -3.89 4.44 5.90
C ARG A 63 -3.17 5.78 5.99
N TYR A 64 -2.10 5.83 6.78
CA TYR A 64 -1.34 7.07 6.98
C TYR A 64 -0.61 7.52 5.73
N SER A 65 -0.04 6.57 4.98
CA SER A 65 0.63 6.86 3.71
C SER A 65 -0.33 7.47 2.69
N ARG A 66 -1.57 7.00 2.63
CA ARG A 66 -2.59 7.52 1.71
C ARG A 66 -2.97 8.94 2.03
N ASP A 67 -3.26 9.21 3.31
CA ASP A 67 -3.66 10.53 3.77
C ASP A 67 -2.52 11.53 3.58
N ALA A 68 -1.28 11.14 3.89
CA ALA A 68 -0.10 11.97 3.69
C ALA A 68 0.22 12.15 2.19
N LEU A 69 0.03 11.10 1.36
CA LEU A 69 0.20 11.19 -0.08
C LEU A 69 -0.78 12.19 -0.69
N HIS A 70 -2.04 12.17 -0.29
CA HIS A 70 -3.02 13.16 -0.72
C HIS A 70 -2.67 14.57 -0.20
N LYS A 71 -2.43 14.70 1.11
CA LYS A 71 -2.20 15.99 1.76
C LYS A 71 -0.95 16.73 1.25
N TYR A 72 0.16 16.00 1.08
CA TYR A 72 1.46 16.61 0.80
C TYR A 72 1.92 16.46 -0.65
N HIS A 73 1.29 15.56 -1.39
CA HIS A 73 1.72 15.23 -2.76
C HIS A 73 0.59 15.30 -3.77
N HIS A 74 -0.62 15.69 -3.35
CA HIS A 74 -1.79 15.88 -4.20
C HIS A 74 -2.16 14.66 -5.04
N VAL A 75 -1.89 13.46 -4.52
CA VAL A 75 -2.29 12.19 -5.13
C VAL A 75 -3.36 11.55 -4.29
N LYS A 76 -4.59 11.60 -4.79
CA LYS A 76 -5.77 11.00 -4.17
C LYS A 76 -5.88 9.53 -4.53
N THR A 77 -6.29 8.71 -3.57
CA THR A 77 -6.54 7.28 -3.76
C THR A 77 -7.97 6.94 -3.36
N SER A 78 -8.66 6.16 -4.19
CA SER A 78 -9.98 5.60 -3.90
C SER A 78 -9.89 4.08 -3.87
N TRP A 79 -10.22 3.48 -2.73
CA TRP A 79 -10.21 2.03 -2.53
C TRP A 79 -11.62 1.51 -2.71
N CYS A 80 -11.78 0.57 -3.63
CA CYS A 80 -13.07 0.08 -4.06
C CYS A 80 -13.10 -1.44 -4.03
N ASP A 81 -14.14 -2.02 -3.45
CA ASP A 81 -14.41 -3.45 -3.60
C ASP A 81 -14.82 -3.76 -5.04
N ALA A 82 -14.35 -4.88 -5.56
CA ALA A 82 -14.71 -5.32 -6.89
C ALA A 82 -15.89 -6.30 -6.81
N GLU A 83 -17.05 -5.90 -7.31
CA GLU A 83 -18.26 -6.73 -7.31
C GLU A 83 -18.05 -8.06 -8.06
N ASN A 84 -17.41 -7.99 -9.22
CA ASN A 84 -17.11 -9.14 -10.06
C ASN A 84 -15.96 -8.82 -11.03
N TYR A 85 -15.39 -9.88 -11.65
CA TYR A 85 -14.28 -9.75 -12.59
C TYR A 85 -14.59 -8.85 -13.79
N ARG A 86 -15.80 -8.91 -14.34
CA ARG A 86 -16.20 -8.10 -15.50
C ARG A 86 -16.21 -6.62 -15.17
N SER A 87 -16.75 -6.26 -14.00
CA SER A 87 -16.74 -4.88 -13.50
C SER A 87 -15.31 -4.37 -13.31
N LEU A 88 -14.46 -5.16 -12.64
CA LEU A 88 -13.04 -4.84 -12.47
C LEU A 88 -12.33 -4.66 -13.82
N HIS A 89 -12.51 -5.58 -14.76
CA HIS A 89 -11.92 -5.50 -16.10
C HIS A 89 -12.32 -4.20 -16.80
N ASN A 90 -13.61 -3.87 -16.80
CA ASN A 90 -14.10 -2.63 -17.42
C ASN A 90 -13.51 -1.38 -16.76
N THR A 91 -13.40 -1.37 -15.43
CA THR A 91 -12.76 -0.29 -14.69
C THR A 91 -11.28 -0.14 -15.06
N ILE A 92 -10.55 -1.23 -15.15
CA ILE A 92 -9.15 -1.24 -15.59
C ILE A 92 -9.04 -0.68 -17.02
N VAL A 93 -9.84 -1.17 -17.95
CA VAL A 93 -9.84 -0.70 -19.35
C VAL A 93 -10.10 0.81 -19.40
N HIS A 94 -11.16 1.26 -18.73
CA HIS A 94 -11.53 2.69 -18.70
C HIS A 94 -10.41 3.55 -18.11
N SER A 95 -9.81 3.16 -17.00
CA SER A 95 -8.71 3.90 -16.36
C SER A 95 -7.48 3.97 -17.26
N LEU A 96 -7.10 2.87 -17.89
CA LEU A 96 -5.98 2.82 -18.81
C LEU A 96 -6.22 3.69 -20.06
N LEU A 97 -7.45 3.74 -20.59
CA LEU A 97 -7.82 4.64 -21.69
C LEU A 97 -7.64 6.12 -21.29
N ASN A 98 -7.89 6.46 -20.03
CA ASN A 98 -7.61 7.77 -19.45
C ASN A 98 -6.15 7.95 -19.00
N GLN A 99 -5.26 7.08 -19.42
CA GLN A 99 -3.83 7.15 -19.13
C GLN A 99 -3.53 7.04 -17.61
N VAL A 100 -4.35 6.36 -16.84
CA VAL A 100 -4.14 6.17 -15.38
C VAL A 100 -4.00 4.68 -15.06
N PRO A 101 -2.88 4.25 -14.45
CA PRO A 101 -2.72 2.91 -13.93
C PRO A 101 -3.73 2.59 -12.82
N VAL A 102 -4.00 1.30 -12.60
CA VAL A 102 -4.91 0.82 -11.56
C VAL A 102 -4.15 -0.10 -10.60
N GLY A 103 -4.22 0.20 -9.30
CA GLY A 103 -3.79 -0.74 -8.27
C GLY A 103 -4.81 -1.86 -8.13
N VAL A 104 -4.38 -3.11 -8.07
CA VAL A 104 -5.28 -4.24 -7.95
C VAL A 104 -4.78 -5.16 -6.84
N TYR A 105 -5.67 -5.52 -5.92
CA TYR A 105 -5.44 -6.64 -5.02
C TYR A 105 -5.35 -7.93 -5.83
N LEU A 106 -4.32 -8.71 -5.56
CA LEU A 106 -4.11 -10.03 -6.13
C LEU A 106 -3.65 -10.97 -5.02
N ASP A 107 -4.46 -11.96 -4.69
CA ASP A 107 -4.00 -13.03 -3.81
C ASP A 107 -2.73 -13.67 -4.39
N SER A 108 -1.64 -13.66 -3.61
CA SER A 108 -0.33 -14.18 -4.02
C SER A 108 -0.38 -15.62 -4.53
N PHE A 109 -1.35 -16.42 -4.07
CA PHE A 109 -1.57 -17.77 -4.57
C PHE A 109 -1.80 -17.81 -6.10
N TYR A 110 -2.37 -16.74 -6.66
CA TYR A 110 -2.64 -16.58 -8.10
C TYR A 110 -1.66 -15.66 -8.81
N CYS A 111 -0.59 -15.21 -8.15
CA CYS A 111 0.41 -14.31 -8.71
C CYS A 111 1.63 -15.10 -9.24
N PRO A 112 1.79 -15.32 -10.57
CA PRO A 112 2.76 -16.28 -11.12
C PRO A 112 4.23 -16.00 -10.80
N TRP A 113 4.58 -14.75 -10.49
CA TRP A 113 5.96 -14.34 -10.16
C TRP A 113 6.21 -14.19 -8.66
N ASN A 114 5.18 -14.39 -7.83
CA ASN A 114 5.31 -14.30 -6.37
C ASN A 114 5.82 -15.64 -5.81
N LEU A 115 6.67 -15.58 -4.76
CA LEU A 115 7.19 -16.77 -4.09
C LEU A 115 6.10 -17.65 -3.45
N ALA A 116 4.96 -17.03 -3.12
CA ALA A 116 3.78 -17.73 -2.59
C ALA A 116 2.89 -18.37 -3.67
N TYR A 117 3.23 -18.24 -4.97
CA TYR A 117 2.43 -18.78 -6.06
C TYR A 117 2.13 -20.27 -5.88
N GLN A 118 0.83 -20.60 -5.88
CA GLN A 118 0.30 -21.96 -5.66
C GLN A 118 0.76 -22.62 -4.34
N ARG A 119 1.16 -21.82 -3.36
CA ARG A 119 1.62 -22.31 -2.04
C ARG A 119 0.86 -21.67 -0.89
N PHE A 120 0.76 -20.33 -0.87
CA PHE A 120 0.18 -19.58 0.25
C PHE A 120 -0.73 -18.48 -0.24
N HIS A 121 -1.81 -18.25 0.51
CA HIS A 121 -2.73 -17.14 0.33
C HIS A 121 -2.22 -15.94 1.13
N ILE A 122 -1.64 -14.96 0.46
CA ILE A 122 -1.09 -13.75 1.08
C ILE A 122 -1.65 -12.53 0.34
N ASN A 123 -2.07 -11.52 1.10
CA ASN A 123 -2.52 -10.25 0.54
C ASN A 123 -1.38 -9.57 -0.23
N HIS A 124 -1.62 -9.25 -1.48
CA HIS A 124 -0.65 -8.59 -2.33
C HIS A 124 -1.32 -7.56 -3.24
N TYR A 125 -0.57 -6.55 -3.66
CA TYR A 125 -1.06 -5.53 -4.59
C TYR A 125 -0.08 -5.33 -5.73
N VAL A 126 -0.62 -5.22 -6.93
CA VAL A 126 0.12 -4.96 -8.16
C VAL A 126 -0.47 -3.76 -8.88
N LEU A 127 0.32 -3.09 -9.71
CA LEU A 127 -0.12 -1.96 -10.51
C LEU A 127 -0.32 -2.39 -11.96
N VAL A 128 -1.56 -2.40 -12.44
CA VAL A 128 -1.87 -2.66 -13.84
C VAL A 128 -1.60 -1.42 -14.67
N ILE A 129 -0.69 -1.53 -15.64
CA ILE A 129 -0.25 -0.45 -16.52
C ILE A 129 -0.58 -0.68 -18.00
N GLY A 130 -1.15 -1.82 -18.34
CA GLY A 130 -1.49 -2.12 -19.73
C GLY A 130 -2.22 -3.44 -19.92
N LEU A 131 -2.60 -3.67 -21.19
CA LEU A 131 -3.29 -4.87 -21.65
C LEU A 131 -2.55 -5.47 -22.85
N ASP A 132 -2.35 -6.78 -22.81
CA ASP A 132 -1.91 -7.62 -23.92
C ASP A 132 -3.13 -8.38 -24.46
N MET A 133 -3.82 -7.76 -25.43
CA MET A 133 -5.07 -8.29 -25.99
C MET A 133 -4.87 -9.62 -26.71
N GLY A 134 -3.68 -9.89 -27.26
CA GLY A 134 -3.39 -11.13 -27.98
C GLY A 134 -3.24 -12.33 -27.05
N ASN A 135 -2.89 -12.10 -25.79
CA ASN A 135 -2.67 -13.14 -24.78
C ASN A 135 -3.66 -13.10 -23.62
N GLU A 136 -4.72 -12.29 -23.72
CA GLU A 136 -5.72 -12.08 -22.66
C GLU A 136 -5.06 -11.83 -21.28
N ALA A 137 -4.03 -10.97 -21.25
CA ALA A 137 -3.22 -10.72 -20.07
C ALA A 137 -3.13 -9.24 -19.74
N TYR A 138 -2.93 -8.94 -18.48
CA TYR A 138 -2.61 -7.62 -17.96
C TYR A 138 -1.09 -7.45 -17.88
N ILE A 139 -0.61 -6.25 -18.23
CA ILE A 139 0.77 -5.87 -17.99
C ILE A 139 0.84 -5.16 -16.66
N CYS A 140 1.61 -5.71 -15.73
CA CYS A 140 1.69 -5.24 -14.35
C CYS A 140 3.10 -4.77 -13.99
N LEU A 141 3.17 -3.79 -13.08
CA LEU A 141 4.35 -3.52 -12.27
C LEU A 141 4.11 -4.10 -10.87
N ASP A 142 5.16 -4.68 -10.33
CA ASP A 142 5.22 -5.13 -8.95
C ASP A 142 6.52 -4.62 -8.32
N PRO A 143 6.49 -3.40 -7.75
CA PRO A 143 7.70 -2.80 -7.16
C PRO A 143 8.27 -3.61 -6.00
N TYR A 144 7.44 -4.42 -5.35
CA TYR A 144 7.88 -5.32 -4.28
C TYR A 144 8.74 -6.46 -4.82
N ALA A 145 8.35 -7.06 -5.94
CA ALA A 145 9.07 -8.18 -6.54
C ALA A 145 10.32 -7.72 -7.31
N SER A 146 10.17 -6.81 -8.27
CA SER A 146 11.31 -6.28 -9.04
C SER A 146 11.00 -4.95 -9.74
N ALA A 147 11.99 -4.43 -10.48
CA ALA A 147 11.81 -3.27 -11.36
C ALA A 147 11.23 -3.65 -12.75
N GLY A 148 10.96 -4.93 -12.98
CA GLY A 148 10.46 -5.43 -14.25
C GLY A 148 8.96 -5.27 -14.45
N LYS A 149 8.52 -5.60 -15.67
CA LYS A 149 7.11 -5.74 -16.02
C LYS A 149 6.74 -7.20 -16.04
N TYR A 150 5.54 -7.51 -15.57
CA TYR A 150 5.02 -8.87 -15.50
C TYR A 150 3.76 -9.01 -16.35
N LYS A 151 3.54 -10.18 -16.90
CA LYS A 151 2.29 -10.55 -17.55
C LYS A 151 1.43 -11.37 -16.58
N LEU A 152 0.26 -10.84 -16.24
CA LEU A 152 -0.72 -11.50 -15.40
C LEU A 152 -1.85 -12.05 -16.29
N PRO A 153 -1.99 -13.38 -16.43
CA PRO A 153 -3.12 -13.95 -17.14
C PRO A 153 -4.46 -13.50 -16.56
N GLY A 154 -5.43 -13.20 -17.41
CA GLY A 154 -6.77 -12.79 -16.98
C GLY A 154 -7.42 -13.81 -16.05
N SER A 155 -7.17 -15.12 -16.28
CA SER A 155 -7.65 -16.20 -15.42
C SER A 155 -7.04 -16.20 -14.01
N CYS A 156 -5.81 -15.71 -13.84
CA CYS A 156 -5.19 -15.54 -12.53
C CYS A 156 -5.82 -14.37 -11.78
N LEU A 157 -6.00 -13.23 -12.46
CA LEU A 157 -6.67 -12.09 -11.86
C LEU A 157 -8.12 -12.44 -11.48
N GLN A 158 -8.86 -13.14 -12.36
CA GLN A 158 -10.23 -13.56 -12.11
C GLN A 158 -10.40 -14.41 -10.84
N LYS A 159 -9.39 -15.20 -10.49
CA LYS A 159 -9.40 -16.05 -9.29
C LYS A 159 -8.92 -15.35 -8.03
N GLY A 160 -8.05 -14.36 -8.17
CA GLY A 160 -7.32 -13.77 -7.06
C GLY A 160 -7.70 -12.33 -6.69
N PHE A 161 -8.60 -11.68 -7.44
CA PHE A 161 -9.00 -10.31 -7.15
C PHE A 161 -9.97 -10.20 -5.96
N ARG A 162 -9.97 -9.03 -5.30
CA ARG A 162 -10.95 -8.66 -4.27
C ARG A 162 -11.32 -7.19 -4.39
N GLU A 163 -10.32 -6.32 -4.42
CA GLU A 163 -10.48 -4.88 -4.41
C GLU A 163 -9.49 -4.23 -5.38
N TYR A 164 -9.69 -2.95 -5.65
CA TYR A 164 -8.82 -2.15 -6.52
C TYR A 164 -8.65 -0.73 -6.00
N ILE A 165 -7.62 -0.06 -6.50
CA ILE A 165 -7.27 1.31 -6.12
C ILE A 165 -7.26 2.18 -7.36
N LEU A 166 -8.08 3.21 -7.36
CA LEU A 166 -8.05 4.28 -8.35
C LEU A 166 -7.18 5.43 -7.86
N PHE A 167 -6.52 6.09 -8.79
CA PHE A 167 -5.63 7.20 -8.53
C PHE A 167 -6.07 8.43 -9.32
N GLU A 168 -5.96 9.58 -8.68
CA GLU A 168 -6.25 10.86 -9.28
C GLU A 168 -5.20 11.87 -8.83
N LYS A 169 -4.69 12.69 -9.78
CA LYS A 169 -3.90 13.84 -9.41
C LYS A 169 -4.85 14.98 -9.07
N ASP A 170 -4.78 15.48 -7.83
CA ASP A 170 -5.59 16.59 -7.39
C ASP A 170 -5.06 17.89 -8.03
N PRO A 171 -5.89 18.61 -8.78
CA PRO A 171 -5.46 19.85 -9.44
C PRO A 171 -5.29 21.03 -8.46
N SER A 172 -5.57 20.86 -7.18
CA SER A 172 -5.41 21.92 -6.16
C SER A 172 -3.95 22.30 -5.85
N GLU A 173 -3.06 22.12 -6.82
CA GLU A 173 -1.62 22.42 -6.77
C GLU A 173 -1.27 23.91 -6.47
N ASN A 174 -2.28 24.78 -6.30
CA ASN A 174 -2.12 26.21 -6.03
C ASN A 174 -2.01 26.57 -4.54
N GLN A 175 -1.92 25.60 -3.64
CA GLN A 175 -1.59 25.91 -2.25
C GLN A 175 -0.08 26.12 -2.15
N GLU A 176 0.34 27.24 -1.52
CA GLU A 176 1.75 27.45 -1.21
C GLU A 176 2.37 26.21 -0.56
N PRO A 177 3.51 25.73 -1.07
CA PRO A 177 4.12 24.54 -0.52
C PRO A 177 4.40 24.77 0.97
N LEU A 178 3.80 23.96 1.83
CA LEU A 178 4.10 23.98 3.26
C LEU A 178 5.60 23.84 3.44
N SER A 179 6.21 24.76 4.18
CA SER A 179 7.63 24.64 4.51
C SER A 179 7.86 23.32 5.25
N LEU A 180 9.02 22.69 5.05
CA LEU A 180 9.37 21.46 5.77
C LEU A 180 9.22 21.65 7.30
N CYS A 181 9.61 22.82 7.81
CA CYS A 181 9.42 23.19 9.22
C CYS A 181 7.94 23.21 9.62
N GLY A 182 7.05 23.74 8.76
CA GLY A 182 5.61 23.75 9.00
C GLY A 182 5.04 22.33 9.02
N ILE A 183 5.45 21.48 8.10
CA ILE A 183 5.04 20.08 8.04
C ILE A 183 5.52 19.30 9.28
N LEU A 184 6.77 19.49 9.68
CA LEU A 184 7.32 18.88 10.89
C LEU A 184 6.60 19.40 12.13
N HIS A 185 6.41 20.72 12.25
CA HIS A 185 5.68 21.30 13.36
C HIS A 185 4.25 20.75 13.45
N GLU A 186 3.53 20.69 12.34
CA GLU A 186 2.17 20.14 12.31
C GLU A 186 2.13 18.67 12.75
N ASN A 187 3.09 17.86 12.31
CA ASN A 187 3.12 16.44 12.64
C ASN A 187 3.70 16.14 14.03
N TYR A 188 4.62 16.95 14.54
CA TYR A 188 5.28 16.72 15.83
C TYR A 188 4.67 17.49 17.00
N TYR A 189 4.04 18.64 16.75
CA TYR A 189 3.53 19.54 17.79
C TYR A 189 2.01 19.73 17.75
N SER A 190 1.30 19.18 16.74
CA SER A 190 -0.14 19.18 16.80
C SER A 190 -0.63 18.27 17.94
N ASN A 191 -1.71 18.66 18.62
CA ASN A 191 -2.32 17.84 19.68
C ASN A 191 -2.61 16.40 19.24
N ALA A 192 -2.86 16.18 17.96
CA ALA A 192 -3.03 14.86 17.39
C ALA A 192 -1.75 14.01 17.44
N TYR A 193 -0.57 14.64 17.39
CA TYR A 193 0.70 13.92 17.43
C TYR A 193 1.19 13.71 18.87
N ILE A 194 1.01 14.65 19.77
CA ILE A 194 1.35 14.48 21.20
C ILE A 194 0.55 13.32 21.79
N GLY A 195 -0.76 13.27 21.53
CA GLY A 195 -1.58 12.12 21.94
C GLY A 195 -1.16 10.81 21.29
N ARG A 196 -0.57 10.86 20.10
CA ARG A 196 0.00 9.71 19.40
C ARG A 196 1.33 9.26 20.00
N PHE A 197 2.19 10.22 20.37
CA PHE A 197 3.45 9.92 21.05
C PHE A 197 3.22 9.25 22.41
N GLU A 198 2.29 9.74 23.21
CA GLU A 198 1.92 9.11 24.48
C GLU A 198 1.35 7.71 24.28
N LYS A 199 0.48 7.52 23.26
CA LYS A 199 -0.04 6.19 22.90
C LYS A 199 1.08 5.26 22.42
N ASN A 200 1.98 5.74 21.57
CA ASN A 200 3.12 4.98 21.08
C ASN A 200 4.05 4.59 22.22
N TYR A 201 4.35 5.52 23.13
CA TYR A 201 5.20 5.26 24.28
C TYR A 201 4.56 4.22 25.20
N SER A 202 3.28 4.35 25.51
CA SER A 202 2.53 3.36 26.32
C SER A 202 2.49 2.01 25.62
N ALA A 203 2.29 1.98 24.30
CA ALA A 203 2.28 0.74 23.51
C ALA A 203 3.66 0.06 23.48
N ILE A 204 4.75 0.84 23.41
CA ILE A 204 6.14 0.31 23.50
C ILE A 204 6.40 -0.27 24.87
N LEU A 205 6.00 0.42 25.96
CA LEU A 205 6.18 -0.09 27.32
C LEU A 205 5.39 -1.38 27.54
N GLN A 206 4.14 -1.45 27.06
CA GLN A 206 3.31 -2.63 27.19
C GLN A 206 3.86 -3.80 26.37
N PHE A 207 4.32 -3.55 25.14
CA PHE A 207 5.00 -4.54 24.32
C PHE A 207 6.27 -5.08 25.01
N ALA A 208 7.07 -4.19 25.61
CA ALA A 208 8.27 -4.58 26.34
C ALA A 208 7.94 -5.41 27.59
N ASP A 209 6.87 -5.06 28.30
CA ASP A 209 6.39 -5.81 29.47
C ASP A 209 5.90 -7.20 29.07
N ASP A 210 5.06 -7.29 28.04
CA ASP A 210 4.58 -8.57 27.49
C ASP A 210 5.75 -9.45 27.01
N LEU A 211 6.74 -8.87 26.32
CA LEU A 211 7.95 -9.58 25.91
C LEU A 211 8.73 -10.14 27.12
N SER A 212 8.79 -9.40 28.23
CA SER A 212 9.57 -9.82 29.42
C SER A 212 8.89 -10.91 30.23
N HIS A 213 7.55 -11.00 30.18
CA HIS A 213 6.77 -11.88 31.05
C HIS A 213 6.11 -13.06 30.32
N ASN A 214 5.89 -12.97 29.00
CA ASN A 214 5.06 -13.89 28.23
C ASN A 214 5.83 -14.60 27.11
N ILE A 215 7.16 -14.67 27.15
CA ILE A 215 7.92 -15.26 26.03
C ILE A 215 7.78 -16.79 26.03
N ASP A 216 6.92 -17.30 25.17
CA ASP A 216 7.13 -18.60 24.54
C ASP A 216 7.53 -18.34 23.06
N ILE A 217 8.83 -18.13 22.83
CA ILE A 217 9.40 -17.87 21.49
C ILE A 217 9.08 -19.01 20.51
N ALA A 218 8.76 -20.19 20.99
CA ALA A 218 8.44 -21.35 20.17
C ALA A 218 7.11 -21.19 19.41
N HIS A 219 6.21 -20.31 19.85
CA HIS A 219 4.94 -20.03 19.18
C HIS A 219 4.99 -18.83 18.22
N GLU A 220 6.10 -18.10 18.17
CA GLU A 220 6.27 -16.92 17.28
C GLU A 220 6.84 -17.29 15.90
N THR A 221 7.23 -18.52 15.67
CA THR A 221 7.76 -19.04 14.39
C THR A 221 6.70 -19.84 13.64
#